data_211b8ff0063dfd1d24e07ea22c780727
#
_entry.id   211b8ff0063dfd1d24e07ea22c780727
#
_cell.length_a   1.000
_cell.length_b   1.000
_cell.length_c   1.000
_cell.angle_alpha   90.00
_cell.angle_beta   90.00
_cell.angle_gamma   90.00
#
_symmetry.space_group_name_H-M   'P 1'
#
loop_
_entity.id
_entity.type
_entity.pdbx_description
1 polymer ?
#
loop_
_entity_poly.entity_id
_entity_poly.type
_entity_poly.pdbx_seq_one_letter_code
_entity_poly.pdbx_strand_id
1 'polypeptide(L)'
;MKAWFLLGPGQLELREVPHPAPHPDEAIVRVMAAGICGSDAECFAGAHPLPNYPRLPGHEFAGVIESVGPDWGGPPVGTRVAVDPALSCGRCYACRVGRHNCCAGISIAGVHRPGALAEYTVCRSSQVFPIPDDMSFEVGAAVETLSIGAQVVARAEVRQADRAVVLGAGPIGLCCLMMARQAGASVLVSEPLFWRRALARELGAEVVINPADCELSGAVREFTAGSGAHVAVDATGEIAGAEAAVSVVGSAGRVVVLTLVNQPMRIRPWQLVRQELTILGSRLTRADFAELIGLAHSGKTPLEKLVTHRYPLAEAPAAFAEACGKPEGLVKAMVLPQQ
;
A
#
# COMPACT_ATOMS: atom_id res chain seq x y z
N MET A 1 9.02 -12.25 23.80
CA MET A 1 8.22 -12.43 22.60
C MET A 1 9.11 -12.76 21.40
N LYS A 2 8.56 -13.47 20.40
CA LYS A 2 9.27 -13.76 19.15
C LYS A 2 9.11 -12.59 18.17
N ALA A 3 10.20 -12.24 17.48
CA ALA A 3 10.23 -11.17 16.48
C ALA A 3 11.27 -11.47 15.41
N TRP A 4 10.95 -11.18 14.15
CA TRP A 4 11.87 -11.31 13.02
C TRP A 4 12.61 -10.01 12.76
N PHE A 5 13.92 -10.11 12.61
CA PHE A 5 14.78 -8.99 12.25
C PHE A 5 15.37 -9.20 10.86
N LEU A 6 15.23 -8.21 10.03
CA LEU A 6 15.91 -8.12 8.74
C LEU A 6 17.27 -7.45 8.97
N LEU A 7 18.34 -8.25 8.92
CA LEU A 7 19.71 -7.81 9.23
C LEU A 7 20.46 -7.28 8.01
N GLY A 8 20.05 -7.72 6.84
CA GLY A 8 20.63 -7.39 5.55
C GLY A 8 19.91 -8.14 4.43
N PRO A 9 20.34 -7.98 3.17
CA PRO A 9 19.76 -8.70 2.05
C PRO A 9 19.82 -10.22 2.26
N GLY A 10 18.65 -10.88 2.15
CA GLY A 10 18.49 -12.32 2.36
C GLY A 10 18.65 -12.81 3.80
N GLN A 11 18.82 -11.91 4.77
CA GLN A 11 19.13 -12.28 6.15
C GLN A 11 17.98 -11.91 7.11
N LEU A 12 17.06 -12.85 7.29
CA LEU A 12 16.03 -12.79 8.34
C LEU A 12 16.46 -13.66 9.54
N GLU A 13 16.39 -13.11 10.74
CA GLU A 13 16.71 -13.78 11.99
C GLU A 13 15.55 -13.70 12.97
N LEU A 14 15.07 -14.85 13.45
CA LEU A 14 14.10 -14.92 14.53
C LEU A 14 14.81 -14.75 15.87
N ARG A 15 14.37 -13.79 16.66
CA ARG A 15 14.90 -13.53 18.00
C ARG A 15 13.80 -13.62 19.06
N GLU A 16 14.17 -14.10 20.22
CA GLU A 16 13.42 -13.88 21.43
C GLU A 16 13.86 -12.57 22.06
N VAL A 17 12.93 -11.62 22.18
CA VAL A 17 13.18 -10.31 22.77
C VAL A 17 12.23 -10.08 23.96
N PRO A 18 12.56 -9.18 24.89
CA PRO A 18 11.64 -8.83 25.97
C PRO A 18 10.27 -8.42 25.44
N HIS A 19 9.22 -8.76 26.18
CA HIS A 19 7.88 -8.24 25.88
C HIS A 19 7.93 -6.70 26.01
N PRO A 20 7.40 -5.93 25.05
CA PRO A 20 7.44 -4.48 25.14
C PRO A 20 6.58 -3.99 26.32
N ALA A 21 6.99 -2.87 26.91
CA ALA A 21 6.18 -2.14 27.87
C ALA A 21 5.72 -0.81 27.25
N PRO A 22 4.46 -0.40 27.42
CA PRO A 22 3.96 0.82 26.81
C PRO A 22 4.50 2.02 27.58
N HIS A 23 4.89 3.08 26.85
CA HIS A 23 5.03 4.41 27.46
C HIS A 23 3.65 4.96 27.87
N PRO A 24 3.58 6.06 28.66
CA PRO A 24 2.32 6.55 29.20
C PRO A 24 1.20 6.75 28.15
N ASP A 25 1.54 7.22 26.93
CA ASP A 25 0.62 7.50 25.82
C ASP A 25 0.57 6.40 24.76
N GLU A 26 1.06 5.20 25.09
CA GLU A 26 1.17 4.07 24.15
C GLU A 26 0.32 2.88 24.55
N ALA A 27 0.03 2.03 23.58
CA ALA A 27 -0.57 0.71 23.76
C ALA A 27 0.34 -0.37 23.21
N ILE A 28 0.27 -1.55 23.80
CA ILE A 28 0.77 -2.79 23.22
C ILE A 28 -0.36 -3.40 22.39
N VAL A 29 -0.09 -3.65 21.14
CA VAL A 29 -0.97 -4.37 20.24
C VAL A 29 -0.42 -5.77 20.05
N ARG A 30 -1.22 -6.79 20.42
CA ARG A 30 -0.99 -8.18 20.07
C ARG A 30 -1.32 -8.34 18.59
N VAL A 31 -0.30 -8.61 17.78
CA VAL A 31 -0.43 -8.67 16.32
C VAL A 31 -1.12 -9.97 15.93
N MET A 32 -2.21 -9.86 15.19
CA MET A 32 -3.00 -10.99 14.70
C MET A 32 -2.74 -11.27 13.20
N ALA A 33 -2.45 -10.22 12.44
CA ALA A 33 -2.07 -10.33 11.03
C ALA A 33 -1.10 -9.20 10.65
N ALA A 34 -0.06 -9.53 9.88
CA ALA A 34 0.90 -8.59 9.33
C ALA A 34 1.15 -8.89 7.84
N GLY A 35 0.89 -7.93 6.96
CA GLY A 35 1.13 -8.04 5.52
C GLY A 35 2.61 -7.88 5.18
N ILE A 36 3.06 -8.63 4.16
CA ILE A 36 4.36 -8.41 3.53
C ILE A 36 4.18 -7.41 2.39
N CYS A 37 4.77 -6.23 2.54
CA CYS A 37 4.77 -5.20 1.50
C CYS A 37 5.84 -5.47 0.43
N GLY A 38 5.62 -4.98 -0.79
CA GLY A 38 6.62 -4.99 -1.85
C GLY A 38 7.94 -4.33 -1.42
N SER A 39 7.88 -3.24 -0.66
CA SER A 39 9.08 -2.56 -0.12
C SER A 39 9.86 -3.40 0.89
N ASP A 40 9.19 -4.26 1.67
CA ASP A 40 9.85 -5.21 2.58
C ASP A 40 10.54 -6.32 1.77
N ALA A 41 9.88 -6.83 0.72
CA ALA A 41 10.46 -7.80 -0.20
C ALA A 41 11.66 -7.21 -0.96
N GLU A 42 11.59 -5.97 -1.42
CA GLU A 42 12.71 -5.26 -2.06
C GLU A 42 13.89 -5.07 -1.10
N CYS A 43 13.64 -4.73 0.17
CA CYS A 43 14.69 -4.67 1.16
C CYS A 43 15.29 -6.05 1.43
N PHE A 44 14.48 -7.10 1.54
CA PHE A 44 14.98 -8.46 1.68
C PHE A 44 15.81 -8.89 0.47
N ALA A 45 15.41 -8.53 -0.75
CA ALA A 45 16.17 -8.78 -1.97
C ALA A 45 17.40 -7.88 -2.14
N GLY A 46 17.58 -6.85 -1.31
CA GLY A 46 18.66 -5.85 -1.46
C GLY A 46 18.46 -4.86 -2.61
N ALA A 47 17.26 -4.77 -3.14
CA ALA A 47 16.91 -3.92 -4.29
C ALA A 47 16.29 -2.56 -3.92
N HIS A 48 15.90 -2.36 -2.65
CA HIS A 48 15.26 -1.11 -2.21
C HIS A 48 16.27 0.05 -2.23
N PRO A 49 15.93 1.23 -2.82
CA PRO A 49 16.87 2.34 -2.98
C PRO A 49 17.28 3.01 -1.66
N LEU A 50 16.47 2.85 -0.61
CA LEU A 50 16.69 3.43 0.73
C LEU A 50 16.62 2.33 1.80
N PRO A 51 17.56 1.36 1.82
CA PRO A 51 17.52 0.28 2.78
C PRO A 51 17.88 0.79 4.18
N ASN A 52 17.26 0.22 5.20
CA ASN A 52 17.59 0.46 6.60
C ASN A 52 17.73 -0.88 7.33
N TYR A 53 18.92 -1.20 7.78
CA TYR A 53 19.25 -2.44 8.52
C TYR A 53 20.08 -2.13 9.77
N PRO A 54 19.95 -2.91 10.86
CA PRO A 54 18.93 -3.92 11.08
C PRO A 54 17.56 -3.30 11.38
N ARG A 55 16.47 -3.98 11.01
CA ARG A 55 15.11 -3.52 11.35
C ARG A 55 14.19 -4.69 11.67
N LEU A 56 13.14 -4.44 12.45
CA LEU A 56 12.00 -5.33 12.61
C LEU A 56 10.91 -4.84 11.61
N PRO A 57 10.69 -5.55 10.49
CA PRO A 57 9.77 -5.10 9.44
C PRO A 57 8.29 -5.29 9.80
N GLY A 58 7.39 -4.95 8.86
CA GLY A 58 5.95 -5.08 8.97
C GLY A 58 5.27 -3.75 9.32
N HIS A 59 4.63 -3.15 8.33
CA HIS A 59 3.92 -1.87 8.46
C HIS A 59 2.45 -1.95 8.05
N GLU A 60 1.98 -3.10 7.61
CA GLU A 60 0.60 -3.40 7.26
C GLU A 60 0.07 -4.39 8.29
N PHE A 61 -0.64 -3.95 9.34
CA PHE A 61 -1.02 -4.88 10.40
C PHE A 61 -2.30 -4.52 11.14
N ALA A 62 -2.88 -5.55 11.74
CA ALA A 62 -4.02 -5.46 12.62
C ALA A 62 -3.84 -6.39 13.82
N GLY A 63 -4.52 -6.08 14.91
CA GLY A 63 -4.40 -6.86 16.14
C GLY A 63 -5.41 -6.47 17.20
N VAL A 64 -5.09 -6.83 18.45
CA VAL A 64 -5.91 -6.54 19.63
C VAL A 64 -5.09 -5.71 20.61
N ILE A 65 -5.66 -4.67 21.17
CA ILE A 65 -5.03 -3.89 22.24
C ILE A 65 -4.90 -4.79 23.47
N GLU A 66 -3.67 -5.11 23.84
CA GLU A 66 -3.34 -6.01 24.96
C GLU A 66 -3.21 -5.28 26.28
N SER A 67 -2.51 -4.14 26.27
CA SER A 67 -2.31 -3.29 27.43
C SER A 67 -2.06 -1.85 27.01
N VAL A 68 -2.25 -0.91 27.93
CA VAL A 68 -2.12 0.53 27.68
C VAL A 68 -1.38 1.21 28.81
N GLY A 69 -0.70 2.31 28.48
CA GLY A 69 -0.10 3.19 29.47
C GLY A 69 -1.13 4.07 30.21
N PRO A 70 -0.74 4.72 31.31
CA PRO A 70 -1.66 5.48 32.16
C PRO A 70 -2.29 6.72 31.49
N ASP A 71 -1.64 7.29 30.48
CA ASP A 71 -2.11 8.49 29.75
C ASP A 71 -2.74 8.09 28.39
N TRP A 72 -3.14 6.83 28.23
CA TRP A 72 -3.74 6.36 26.98
C TRP A 72 -5.09 7.01 26.69
N GLY A 73 -5.19 7.70 25.54
CA GLY A 73 -6.42 8.37 25.09
C GLY A 73 -7.14 7.63 23.93
N GLY A 74 -6.81 6.37 23.67
CA GLY A 74 -7.39 5.58 22.58
C GLY A 74 -8.45 4.57 23.03
N PRO A 75 -8.80 3.60 22.14
CA PRO A 75 -9.77 2.55 22.45
C PRO A 75 -9.32 1.67 23.64
N PRO A 76 -10.27 1.04 24.38
CA PRO A 76 -9.95 0.22 25.55
C PRO A 76 -9.19 -1.08 25.18
N VAL A 77 -8.56 -1.68 26.20
CA VAL A 77 -7.97 -3.04 26.12
C VAL A 77 -9.03 -4.03 25.61
N GLY A 78 -8.59 -4.96 24.76
CA GLY A 78 -9.45 -5.94 24.11
C GLY A 78 -10.03 -5.46 22.75
N THR A 79 -9.93 -4.17 22.44
CA THR A 79 -10.41 -3.66 21.14
C THR A 79 -9.58 -4.22 19.98
N ARG A 80 -10.28 -4.69 18.95
CA ARG A 80 -9.72 -5.10 17.66
C ARG A 80 -9.41 -3.87 16.83
N VAL A 81 -8.22 -3.77 16.27
CA VAL A 81 -7.77 -2.55 15.56
C VAL A 81 -7.00 -2.85 14.29
N ALA A 82 -7.19 -2.00 13.28
CA ALA A 82 -6.24 -1.78 12.19
C ALA A 82 -5.30 -0.63 12.57
N VAL A 83 -4.10 -0.58 12.01
CA VAL A 83 -3.09 0.40 12.41
C VAL A 83 -2.56 1.19 11.22
N ASP A 84 -2.59 2.53 11.33
CA ASP A 84 -1.77 3.42 10.51
C ASP A 84 -0.33 3.37 11.02
N PRO A 85 0.63 2.86 10.23
CA PRO A 85 2.02 2.73 10.69
C PRO A 85 2.75 4.06 10.86
N ALA A 86 2.21 5.17 10.32
CA ALA A 86 2.90 6.43 10.23
C ALA A 86 2.64 7.37 11.44
N LEU A 87 3.71 8.01 11.91
CA LEU A 87 3.66 9.11 12.88
C LEU A 87 4.32 10.33 12.28
N SER A 88 3.62 11.45 12.28
CA SER A 88 4.13 12.75 11.82
C SER A 88 4.48 13.64 12.99
N CYS A 89 5.38 14.63 12.78
CA CYS A 89 5.82 15.54 13.85
C CYS A 89 4.83 16.68 14.16
N GLY A 90 3.77 16.86 13.35
CA GLY A 90 2.76 17.91 13.51
C GLY A 90 3.21 19.36 13.22
N ARG A 91 4.53 19.66 13.18
CA ARG A 91 5.08 21.04 13.20
C ARG A 91 5.89 21.46 11.97
N CYS A 92 6.36 20.55 11.13
CA CYS A 92 7.11 20.90 9.91
C CYS A 92 6.19 21.54 8.86
N TYR A 93 6.78 22.10 7.80
CA TYR A 93 6.01 22.72 6.71
C TYR A 93 4.94 21.79 6.15
N ALA A 94 5.31 20.55 5.82
CA ALA A 94 4.38 19.57 5.27
C ALA A 94 3.18 19.31 6.20
N CYS A 95 3.42 19.17 7.51
CA CYS A 95 2.34 19.00 8.50
C CYS A 95 1.43 20.23 8.58
N ARG A 96 1.99 21.43 8.56
CA ARG A 96 1.20 22.68 8.65
C ARG A 96 0.31 22.91 7.43
N VAL A 97 0.69 22.40 6.26
CA VAL A 97 -0.14 22.47 5.04
C VAL A 97 -1.02 21.24 4.82
N GLY A 98 -1.23 20.43 5.87
CA GLY A 98 -2.10 19.26 5.83
C GLY A 98 -1.52 18.06 5.05
N ARG A 99 -0.20 18.05 4.78
CA ARG A 99 0.50 16.95 4.08
C ARG A 99 1.39 16.17 5.04
N HIS A 100 0.81 15.70 6.15
CA HIS A 100 1.52 14.98 7.20
C HIS A 100 2.21 13.69 6.71
N ASN A 101 1.68 13.06 5.67
CA ASN A 101 2.29 11.93 4.97
C ASN A 101 3.68 12.26 4.35
N CYS A 102 3.96 13.56 4.11
CA CYS A 102 5.24 14.07 3.63
C CYS A 102 6.08 14.71 4.75
N CYS A 103 5.80 14.40 6.01
CA CYS A 103 6.50 14.96 7.16
C CYS A 103 8.02 14.72 7.06
N ALA A 104 8.82 15.78 7.31
CA ALA A 104 10.28 15.68 7.29
C ALA A 104 10.84 14.73 8.38
N GLY A 105 10.13 14.61 9.51
CA GLY A 105 10.46 13.69 10.61
C GLY A 105 9.47 12.52 10.69
N ILE A 106 9.01 12.00 9.55
CA ILE A 106 8.08 10.86 9.51
C ILE A 106 8.71 9.64 10.20
N SER A 107 7.96 8.98 11.05
CA SER A 107 8.35 7.73 11.69
C SER A 107 7.33 6.65 11.34
N ILE A 108 7.76 5.57 10.69
CA ILE A 108 6.92 4.49 10.19
C ILE A 108 7.31 3.22 10.93
N ALA A 109 6.32 2.51 11.51
CA ALA A 109 6.53 1.17 12.07
C ALA A 109 7.06 0.24 10.97
N GLY A 110 8.01 -0.63 11.29
CA GLY A 110 8.62 -1.53 10.31
C GLY A 110 9.69 -0.90 9.42
N VAL A 111 9.85 0.44 9.46
CA VAL A 111 10.85 1.16 8.66
C VAL A 111 11.80 1.97 9.55
N HIS A 112 11.28 2.88 10.36
CA HIS A 112 12.06 3.77 11.21
C HIS A 112 12.05 3.36 12.69
N ARG A 113 11.10 2.54 13.08
CA ARG A 113 10.92 1.96 14.42
C ARG A 113 10.41 0.53 14.27
N PRO A 114 10.44 -0.30 15.34
CA PRO A 114 9.96 -1.68 15.27
C PRO A 114 8.56 -1.80 14.65
N GLY A 115 8.40 -2.79 13.77
CA GLY A 115 7.18 -3.10 13.07
C GLY A 115 6.38 -4.24 13.71
N ALA A 116 5.61 -4.92 12.89
CA ALA A 116 4.65 -5.94 13.31
C ALA A 116 5.00 -7.38 12.85
N LEU A 117 6.20 -7.62 12.33
CA LEU A 117 6.66 -8.99 12.09
C LEU A 117 7.13 -9.63 13.41
N ALA A 118 6.25 -9.58 14.41
CA ALA A 118 6.44 -10.01 15.79
C ALA A 118 5.10 -10.35 16.44
N GLU A 119 5.12 -10.99 17.60
CA GLU A 119 3.90 -11.29 18.36
C GLU A 119 3.22 -10.01 18.89
N TYR A 120 3.99 -8.97 19.22
CA TYR A 120 3.50 -7.71 19.78
C TYR A 120 4.26 -6.51 19.21
N THR A 121 3.57 -5.38 19.14
CA THR A 121 4.16 -4.09 18.74
C THR A 121 3.57 -2.95 19.55
N VAL A 122 4.23 -1.78 19.51
CA VAL A 122 3.82 -0.57 20.23
C VAL A 122 3.15 0.41 19.28
N CYS A 123 2.01 0.98 19.68
CA CYS A 123 1.28 1.98 18.90
C CYS A 123 0.85 3.16 19.80
N ARG A 124 0.70 4.33 19.20
CA ARG A 124 0.05 5.49 19.83
C ARG A 124 -1.45 5.51 19.51
N SER A 125 -2.23 6.23 20.32
CA SER A 125 -3.68 6.32 20.15
C SER A 125 -4.11 6.84 18.77
N SER A 126 -3.33 7.75 18.18
CA SER A 126 -3.58 8.29 16.84
C SER A 126 -3.36 7.31 15.69
N GLN A 127 -2.80 6.13 15.96
CA GLN A 127 -2.49 5.13 14.95
C GLN A 127 -3.48 3.97 14.91
N VAL A 128 -4.28 3.77 15.95
CA VAL A 128 -5.16 2.61 16.09
C VAL A 128 -6.61 2.96 15.77
N PHE A 129 -7.21 2.18 14.91
CA PHE A 129 -8.58 2.37 14.43
C PHE A 129 -9.37 1.09 14.69
N PRO A 130 -10.45 1.15 15.50
CA PRO A 130 -11.29 -0.01 15.74
C PRO A 130 -11.82 -0.64 14.46
N ILE A 131 -11.78 -1.97 14.40
CA ILE A 131 -12.40 -2.74 13.31
C ILE A 131 -13.62 -3.52 13.85
N PRO A 132 -14.67 -3.73 13.02
CA PRO A 132 -15.82 -4.54 13.39
C PRO A 132 -15.44 -5.96 13.85
N ASP A 133 -16.24 -6.55 14.75
CA ASP A 133 -15.96 -7.87 15.30
C ASP A 133 -15.98 -8.99 14.27
N ASP A 134 -16.76 -8.84 13.20
CA ASP A 134 -16.88 -9.77 12.07
C ASP A 134 -15.87 -9.52 10.94
N MET A 135 -15.09 -8.43 11.00
CA MET A 135 -14.00 -8.21 10.05
C MET A 135 -12.79 -9.06 10.43
N SER A 136 -12.19 -9.78 9.47
CA SER A 136 -10.95 -10.52 9.74
C SER A 136 -9.76 -9.58 9.99
N PHE A 137 -8.76 -10.04 10.76
CA PHE A 137 -7.55 -9.24 10.99
C PHE A 137 -6.72 -9.06 9.71
N GLU A 138 -6.77 -10.00 8.79
CA GLU A 138 -6.09 -9.89 7.49
C GLU A 138 -6.68 -8.75 6.65
N VAL A 139 -8.00 -8.60 6.64
CA VAL A 139 -8.69 -7.47 6.00
C VAL A 139 -8.32 -6.17 6.73
N GLY A 140 -8.34 -6.17 8.06
CA GLY A 140 -7.88 -5.03 8.87
C GLY A 140 -6.44 -4.60 8.56
N ALA A 141 -5.52 -5.56 8.41
CA ALA A 141 -4.13 -5.29 8.03
C ALA A 141 -4.02 -4.71 6.60
N ALA A 142 -4.85 -5.21 5.66
CA ALA A 142 -4.87 -4.74 4.27
C ALA A 142 -5.46 -3.33 4.09
N VAL A 143 -6.11 -2.75 5.12
CA VAL A 143 -6.57 -1.35 5.10
C VAL A 143 -5.41 -0.38 4.86
N GLU A 144 -4.21 -0.68 5.38
CA GLU A 144 -3.02 0.13 5.10
C GLU A 144 -2.76 0.19 3.59
N THR A 145 -2.74 -0.95 2.90
CA THR A 145 -2.54 -1.02 1.45
C THR A 145 -3.65 -0.28 0.69
N LEU A 146 -4.93 -0.40 1.14
CA LEU A 146 -6.05 0.36 0.56
C LEU A 146 -5.83 1.86 0.70
N SER A 147 -5.28 2.30 1.82
CA SER A 147 -5.03 3.72 2.11
C SER A 147 -4.08 4.36 1.08
N ILE A 148 -3.14 3.59 0.54
CA ILE A 148 -2.26 4.06 -0.54
C ILE A 148 -3.07 4.29 -1.82
N GLY A 149 -3.97 3.37 -2.18
CA GLY A 149 -4.88 3.54 -3.32
C GLY A 149 -5.80 4.77 -3.16
N ALA A 150 -6.35 4.98 -1.96
CA ALA A 150 -7.16 6.16 -1.63
C ALA A 150 -6.35 7.46 -1.78
N GLN A 151 -5.11 7.48 -1.30
CA GLN A 151 -4.21 8.63 -1.45
C GLN A 151 -3.93 8.94 -2.93
N VAL A 152 -3.72 7.93 -3.76
CA VAL A 152 -3.48 8.09 -5.22
C VAL A 152 -4.69 8.73 -5.88
N VAL A 153 -5.89 8.22 -5.62
CA VAL A 153 -7.15 8.73 -6.17
C VAL A 153 -7.40 10.18 -5.74
N ALA A 154 -7.18 10.49 -4.45
CA ALA A 154 -7.28 11.86 -3.94
C ALA A 154 -6.22 12.80 -4.55
N ARG A 155 -4.97 12.32 -4.74
CA ARG A 155 -3.90 13.12 -5.35
C ARG A 155 -4.17 13.43 -6.83
N ALA A 156 -4.72 12.45 -7.55
CA ALA A 156 -5.11 12.61 -8.95
C ALA A 156 -6.44 13.35 -9.11
N GLU A 157 -7.16 13.65 -8.03
CA GLU A 157 -8.52 14.22 -8.08
C GLU A 157 -9.40 13.43 -9.05
N VAL A 158 -9.39 12.09 -8.90
CA VAL A 158 -10.21 11.24 -9.76
C VAL A 158 -11.69 11.58 -9.58
N ARG A 159 -12.39 11.73 -10.68
CA ARG A 159 -13.79 12.19 -10.72
C ARG A 159 -14.70 11.15 -11.37
N GLN A 160 -15.98 11.29 -11.15
CA GLN A 160 -17.00 10.54 -11.87
C GLN A 160 -16.80 10.71 -13.38
N ALA A 161 -16.92 9.61 -14.13
CA ALA A 161 -16.72 9.52 -15.58
C ALA A 161 -15.28 9.74 -16.07
N ASP A 162 -14.27 9.86 -15.18
CA ASP A 162 -12.89 9.80 -15.62
C ASP A 162 -12.58 8.43 -16.28
N ARG A 163 -11.76 8.45 -17.32
CA ARG A 163 -11.14 7.27 -17.92
C ARG A 163 -9.75 7.14 -17.32
N ALA A 164 -9.60 6.22 -16.34
CA ALA A 164 -8.35 6.01 -15.62
C ALA A 164 -7.59 4.79 -16.17
N VAL A 165 -6.27 4.88 -16.18
CA VAL A 165 -5.38 3.77 -16.55
C VAL A 165 -4.50 3.44 -15.36
N VAL A 166 -4.46 2.17 -14.96
CA VAL A 166 -3.58 1.67 -13.88
C VAL A 166 -2.58 0.71 -14.51
N LEU A 167 -1.29 1.06 -14.39
CA LEU A 167 -0.19 0.23 -14.84
C LEU A 167 0.34 -0.59 -13.66
N GLY A 168 0.21 -1.92 -13.76
CA GLY A 168 0.48 -2.87 -12.69
C GLY A 168 -0.75 -3.19 -11.86
N ALA A 169 -1.03 -4.48 -11.66
CA ALA A 169 -2.09 -5.01 -10.80
C ALA A 169 -1.52 -5.77 -9.59
N GLY A 170 -0.42 -5.26 -9.01
CA GLY A 170 0.01 -5.62 -7.67
C GLY A 170 -0.99 -5.12 -6.62
N PRO A 171 -0.78 -5.41 -5.33
CA PRO A 171 -1.71 -5.00 -4.26
C PRO A 171 -2.09 -3.51 -4.32
N ILE A 172 -1.10 -2.63 -4.53
CA ILE A 172 -1.34 -1.18 -4.64
C ILE A 172 -2.15 -0.84 -5.91
N GLY A 173 -1.81 -1.41 -7.07
CA GLY A 173 -2.55 -1.15 -8.31
C GLY A 173 -4.00 -1.61 -8.23
N LEU A 174 -4.27 -2.76 -7.59
CA LEU A 174 -5.63 -3.25 -7.34
C LEU A 174 -6.39 -2.34 -6.36
N CYS A 175 -5.72 -1.79 -5.34
CA CYS A 175 -6.33 -0.78 -4.46
C CYS A 175 -6.62 0.53 -5.22
N CYS A 176 -5.73 0.97 -6.12
CA CYS A 176 -6.00 2.12 -7.00
C CYS A 176 -7.21 1.87 -7.91
N LEU A 177 -7.33 0.68 -8.49
CA LEU A 177 -8.50 0.27 -9.27
C LEU A 177 -9.79 0.37 -8.44
N MET A 178 -9.82 -0.26 -7.27
CA MET A 178 -11.01 -0.24 -6.40
C MET A 178 -11.40 1.18 -6.00
N MET A 179 -10.44 2.00 -5.58
CA MET A 179 -10.70 3.37 -5.15
C MET A 179 -11.09 4.29 -6.32
N ALA A 180 -10.50 4.14 -7.51
CA ALA A 180 -10.90 4.89 -8.69
C ALA A 180 -12.34 4.56 -9.10
N ARG A 181 -12.74 3.30 -9.01
CA ARG A 181 -14.14 2.88 -9.24
C ARG A 181 -15.11 3.44 -8.18
N GLN A 182 -14.68 3.49 -6.92
CA GLN A 182 -15.50 4.15 -5.87
C GLN A 182 -15.71 5.64 -6.17
N ALA A 183 -14.74 6.30 -6.82
CA ALA A 183 -14.89 7.68 -7.30
C ALA A 183 -15.73 7.81 -8.59
N GLY A 184 -16.21 6.68 -9.15
CA GLY A 184 -17.06 6.66 -10.36
C GLY A 184 -16.28 6.68 -11.68
N ALA A 185 -14.99 6.42 -11.67
CA ALA A 185 -14.18 6.29 -12.89
C ALA A 185 -14.31 4.92 -13.53
N SER A 186 -14.21 4.86 -14.86
CA SER A 186 -13.93 3.64 -15.60
C SER A 186 -12.42 3.38 -15.62
N VAL A 187 -11.99 2.10 -15.46
CA VAL A 187 -10.58 1.79 -15.30
C VAL A 187 -10.12 0.75 -16.31
N LEU A 188 -9.04 1.09 -17.03
CA LEU A 188 -8.21 0.14 -17.78
C LEU A 188 -7.02 -0.28 -16.92
N VAL A 189 -6.73 -1.58 -16.86
CA VAL A 189 -5.57 -2.14 -16.15
C VAL A 189 -4.63 -2.82 -17.12
N SER A 190 -3.33 -2.51 -17.03
CA SER A 190 -2.25 -3.18 -17.77
C SER A 190 -1.39 -4.01 -16.81
N GLU A 191 -1.33 -5.33 -17.00
CA GLU A 191 -0.64 -6.26 -16.08
C GLU A 191 -0.15 -7.49 -16.85
N PRO A 192 1.15 -7.87 -16.76
CA PRO A 192 1.67 -9.04 -17.45
C PRO A 192 1.24 -10.39 -16.85
N LEU A 193 0.95 -10.47 -15.54
CA LEU A 193 0.65 -11.73 -14.85
C LEU A 193 -0.82 -12.11 -15.01
N PHE A 194 -1.09 -13.29 -15.53
CA PHE A 194 -2.43 -13.75 -15.86
C PHE A 194 -3.39 -13.71 -14.65
N TRP A 195 -2.98 -14.23 -13.50
CA TRP A 195 -3.84 -14.28 -12.30
C TRP A 195 -4.17 -12.90 -11.75
N ARG A 196 -3.25 -11.94 -11.84
CA ARG A 196 -3.51 -10.54 -11.44
C ARG A 196 -4.46 -9.86 -12.41
N ARG A 197 -4.36 -10.17 -13.73
CA ARG A 197 -5.35 -9.70 -14.71
C ARG A 197 -6.74 -10.26 -14.42
N ALA A 198 -6.83 -11.55 -14.06
CA ALA A 198 -8.10 -12.17 -13.70
C ALA A 198 -8.73 -11.47 -12.49
N LEU A 199 -7.94 -11.23 -11.43
CA LEU A 199 -8.41 -10.51 -10.25
C LEU A 199 -8.78 -9.05 -10.56
N ALA A 200 -8.04 -8.35 -11.42
CA ALA A 200 -8.39 -6.98 -11.82
C ALA A 200 -9.78 -6.93 -12.53
N ARG A 201 -10.11 -7.94 -13.36
CA ARG A 201 -11.45 -8.04 -13.96
C ARG A 201 -12.51 -8.29 -12.89
N GLU A 202 -12.27 -9.19 -11.97
CA GLU A 202 -13.18 -9.51 -10.86
C GLU A 202 -13.42 -8.28 -9.96
N LEU A 203 -12.40 -7.47 -9.74
CA LEU A 203 -12.49 -6.19 -9.01
C LEU A 203 -13.08 -5.07 -9.86
N GLY A 204 -13.45 -5.37 -11.12
CA GLY A 204 -14.26 -4.54 -12.00
C GLY A 204 -13.48 -3.57 -12.87
N ALA A 205 -12.25 -3.89 -13.27
CA ALA A 205 -11.63 -3.19 -14.38
C ALA A 205 -12.48 -3.36 -15.66
N GLU A 206 -12.79 -2.27 -16.35
CA GLU A 206 -13.58 -2.27 -17.58
C GLU A 206 -12.79 -2.91 -18.73
N VAL A 207 -11.51 -2.61 -18.80
CA VAL A 207 -10.56 -3.19 -19.77
C VAL A 207 -9.34 -3.72 -19.04
N VAL A 208 -8.88 -4.91 -19.40
CA VAL A 208 -7.64 -5.48 -18.84
C VAL A 208 -6.80 -6.03 -19.99
N ILE A 209 -5.57 -5.54 -20.10
CA ILE A 209 -4.62 -5.92 -21.16
C ILE A 209 -3.38 -6.61 -20.58
N ASN A 210 -2.77 -7.46 -21.43
CA ASN A 210 -1.40 -7.91 -21.25
C ASN A 210 -0.48 -7.01 -22.09
N PRO A 211 0.45 -6.27 -21.50
CA PRO A 211 1.36 -5.39 -22.26
C PRO A 211 2.32 -6.15 -23.19
N ALA A 212 2.46 -7.48 -23.02
CA ALA A 212 3.24 -8.29 -23.94
C ALA A 212 2.50 -8.59 -25.26
N ASP A 213 1.16 -8.61 -25.24
CA ASP A 213 0.33 -9.01 -26.38
C ASP A 213 -0.38 -7.82 -27.04
N CYS A 214 -0.46 -6.68 -26.34
CA CYS A 214 -1.24 -5.52 -26.77
C CYS A 214 -0.48 -4.23 -26.52
N GLU A 215 -0.40 -3.39 -27.54
CA GLU A 215 0.20 -2.07 -27.43
C GLU A 215 -0.66 -1.15 -26.55
N LEU A 216 -0.07 -0.67 -25.44
CA LEU A 216 -0.77 0.13 -24.43
C LEU A 216 -1.46 1.38 -25.04
N SER A 217 -0.77 2.09 -25.91
CA SER A 217 -1.30 3.35 -26.47
C SER A 217 -2.50 3.12 -27.39
N GLY A 218 -2.53 1.99 -28.09
CA GLY A 218 -3.67 1.54 -28.90
C GLY A 218 -4.89 1.22 -28.04
N ALA A 219 -4.70 0.40 -27.00
CA ALA A 219 -5.76 0.03 -26.06
C ALA A 219 -6.33 1.25 -25.32
N VAL A 220 -5.47 2.17 -24.86
CA VAL A 220 -5.93 3.39 -24.21
C VAL A 220 -6.70 4.30 -25.17
N ARG A 221 -6.27 4.41 -26.42
CA ARG A 221 -6.95 5.18 -27.44
C ARG A 221 -8.36 4.65 -27.72
N GLU A 222 -8.52 3.34 -27.81
CA GLU A 222 -9.82 2.70 -27.96
C GLU A 222 -10.69 2.93 -26.72
N PHE A 223 -10.16 2.64 -25.52
CA PHE A 223 -10.84 2.83 -24.24
C PHE A 223 -11.33 4.25 -24.00
N THR A 224 -10.60 5.25 -24.51
CA THR A 224 -10.87 6.69 -24.30
C THR A 224 -11.50 7.38 -25.52
N ALA A 225 -11.92 6.62 -26.53
CA ALA A 225 -12.43 7.15 -27.81
C ALA A 225 -11.50 8.21 -28.44
N GLY A 226 -10.17 8.00 -28.34
CA GLY A 226 -9.16 8.84 -28.94
C GLY A 226 -8.67 10.01 -28.07
N SER A 227 -9.29 10.30 -26.92
CA SER A 227 -8.93 11.47 -26.09
C SER A 227 -7.65 11.28 -25.26
N GLY A 228 -7.20 10.04 -25.06
CA GLY A 228 -6.17 9.68 -24.09
C GLY A 228 -6.73 9.57 -22.68
N ALA A 229 -5.98 8.98 -21.76
CA ALA A 229 -6.42 8.80 -20.38
C ALA A 229 -6.57 10.16 -19.67
N HIS A 230 -7.61 10.29 -18.83
CA HIS A 230 -7.77 11.47 -17.95
C HIS A 230 -6.83 11.36 -16.76
N VAL A 231 -6.62 10.14 -16.26
CA VAL A 231 -5.70 9.81 -15.18
C VAL A 231 -4.91 8.57 -15.54
N ALA A 232 -3.60 8.59 -15.33
CA ALA A 232 -2.76 7.39 -15.39
C ALA A 232 -2.01 7.21 -14.08
N VAL A 233 -2.01 5.99 -13.55
CA VAL A 233 -1.33 5.61 -12.30
C VAL A 233 -0.24 4.61 -12.65
N ASP A 234 1.00 4.94 -12.28
CA ASP A 234 2.09 3.97 -12.30
C ASP A 234 2.19 3.26 -10.94
N ALA A 235 1.89 1.98 -10.94
CA ALA A 235 2.02 1.06 -9.81
C ALA A 235 2.88 -0.16 -10.15
N THR A 236 3.81 -0.01 -11.12
CA THR A 236 4.66 -1.10 -11.62
C THR A 236 5.90 -1.33 -10.76
N GLY A 237 6.42 -0.28 -10.12
CA GLY A 237 7.73 -0.27 -9.46
C GLY A 237 8.89 -0.11 -10.45
N GLU A 238 8.63 0.20 -11.73
CA GLU A 238 9.63 0.31 -12.78
C GLU A 238 9.55 1.67 -13.49
N ILE A 239 10.72 2.24 -13.84
CA ILE A 239 10.77 3.55 -14.52
C ILE A 239 10.02 3.54 -15.85
N ALA A 240 10.05 2.41 -16.58
CA ALA A 240 9.34 2.24 -17.84
C ALA A 240 7.81 2.37 -17.65
N GLY A 241 7.26 1.91 -16.51
CA GLY A 241 5.85 2.08 -16.18
C GLY A 241 5.50 3.55 -15.97
N ALA A 242 6.33 4.30 -15.24
CA ALA A 242 6.13 5.74 -15.03
C ALA A 242 6.19 6.53 -16.34
N GLU A 243 7.14 6.21 -17.22
CA GLU A 243 7.25 6.82 -18.57
C GLU A 243 6.03 6.46 -19.45
N ALA A 244 5.58 5.20 -19.40
CA ALA A 244 4.39 4.74 -20.11
C ALA A 244 3.12 5.46 -19.63
N ALA A 245 2.97 5.67 -18.30
CA ALA A 245 1.85 6.44 -17.75
C ALA A 245 1.77 7.85 -18.33
N VAL A 246 2.92 8.54 -18.46
CA VAL A 246 2.96 9.88 -19.09
C VAL A 246 2.59 9.82 -20.59
N SER A 247 2.98 8.75 -21.29
CA SER A 247 2.77 8.65 -22.74
C SER A 247 1.32 8.47 -23.16
N VAL A 248 0.44 7.97 -22.25
CA VAL A 248 -0.94 7.60 -22.57
C VAL A 248 -2.00 8.58 -22.09
N VAL A 249 -1.61 9.61 -21.34
CA VAL A 249 -2.59 10.64 -20.89
C VAL A 249 -2.92 11.62 -22.01
N GLY A 250 -4.17 12.07 -22.03
CA GLY A 250 -4.66 13.10 -22.93
C GLY A 250 -4.36 14.51 -22.43
N SER A 251 -4.91 15.52 -23.12
CA SER A 251 -4.81 16.93 -22.69
C SER A 251 -5.46 17.15 -21.33
N ALA A 252 -4.86 17.99 -20.49
CA ALA A 252 -5.20 18.21 -19.08
C ALA A 252 -5.15 16.92 -18.21
N GLY A 253 -4.44 15.89 -18.70
CA GLY A 253 -4.31 14.61 -18.02
C GLY A 253 -3.43 14.69 -16.78
N ARG A 254 -3.68 13.78 -15.84
CA ARG A 254 -3.03 13.68 -14.53
C ARG A 254 -2.31 12.35 -14.43
N VAL A 255 -1.02 12.39 -14.10
CA VAL A 255 -0.20 11.19 -13.89
C VAL A 255 0.20 11.11 -12.43
N VAL A 256 0.01 9.94 -11.81
CA VAL A 256 0.52 9.66 -10.46
C VAL A 256 1.61 8.61 -10.53
N VAL A 257 2.79 8.97 -10.06
CA VAL A 257 3.97 8.09 -9.99
C VAL A 257 4.11 7.57 -8.57
N LEU A 258 4.15 6.25 -8.42
CA LEU A 258 4.40 5.54 -7.17
C LEU A 258 5.77 4.86 -7.14
N THR A 259 6.35 4.63 -8.32
CA THR A 259 7.65 3.98 -8.47
C THR A 259 8.73 4.76 -7.71
N LEU A 260 9.40 4.05 -6.79
CA LEU A 260 10.48 4.58 -5.96
C LEU A 260 11.82 3.99 -6.42
N VAL A 261 12.40 4.58 -7.45
CA VAL A 261 13.70 4.18 -8.01
C VAL A 261 14.63 5.38 -8.15
N ASN A 262 15.93 5.16 -8.10
CA ASN A 262 16.93 6.21 -8.27
C ASN A 262 17.40 6.29 -9.76
N GLN A 263 16.45 6.39 -10.68
CA GLN A 263 16.69 6.51 -12.10
C GLN A 263 15.94 7.71 -12.65
N PRO A 264 16.51 8.44 -13.64
CA PRO A 264 15.81 9.57 -14.26
C PRO A 264 14.64 9.09 -15.12
N MET A 265 13.48 9.74 -14.97
CA MET A 265 12.33 9.56 -15.84
C MET A 265 12.45 10.50 -17.06
N ARG A 266 12.20 9.97 -18.26
CA ARG A 266 12.25 10.75 -19.51
C ARG A 266 10.88 11.33 -19.83
N ILE A 267 10.80 12.65 -19.86
CA ILE A 267 9.59 13.39 -20.25
C ILE A 267 9.97 14.40 -21.33
N ARG A 268 9.15 14.48 -22.37
CA ARG A 268 9.32 15.48 -23.43
C ARG A 268 8.66 16.79 -22.99
N PRO A 269 9.41 17.90 -22.77
CA PRO A 269 8.83 19.15 -22.30
C PRO A 269 7.70 19.67 -23.18
N TRP A 270 7.79 19.50 -24.51
CA TRP A 270 6.74 19.94 -25.44
C TRP A 270 5.39 19.23 -25.18
N GLN A 271 5.42 17.95 -24.79
CA GLN A 271 4.21 17.20 -24.47
C GLN A 271 3.59 17.75 -23.17
N LEU A 272 4.42 17.98 -22.14
CA LEU A 272 3.99 18.53 -20.86
C LEU A 272 3.30 19.88 -21.06
N VAL A 273 3.90 20.76 -21.86
CA VAL A 273 3.38 22.12 -22.11
C VAL A 273 2.15 22.09 -23.04
N ARG A 274 2.22 21.36 -24.17
CA ARG A 274 1.13 21.33 -25.16
C ARG A 274 -0.15 20.72 -24.60
N GLN A 275 -0.04 19.69 -23.77
CA GLN A 275 -1.17 18.97 -23.18
C GLN A 275 -1.53 19.50 -21.79
N GLU A 276 -0.75 20.44 -21.22
CA GLU A 276 -0.94 20.97 -19.87
C GLU A 276 -1.05 19.84 -18.82
N LEU A 277 -0.08 18.90 -18.89
CA LEU A 277 -0.11 17.71 -18.02
C LEU A 277 0.25 18.05 -16.58
N THR A 278 -0.40 17.35 -15.64
CA THR A 278 -0.04 17.36 -14.23
C THR A 278 0.65 16.04 -13.86
N ILE A 279 1.90 16.10 -13.39
CA ILE A 279 2.65 14.94 -12.92
C ILE A 279 2.81 15.03 -11.41
N LEU A 280 2.38 14.01 -10.70
CA LEU A 280 2.24 13.97 -9.25
C LEU A 280 2.98 12.77 -8.66
N GLY A 281 3.82 13.00 -7.65
CA GLY A 281 4.27 11.92 -6.77
C GLY A 281 3.21 11.64 -5.70
N SER A 282 3.06 10.37 -5.31
CA SER A 282 2.23 9.96 -4.17
C SER A 282 3.05 9.11 -3.20
N ARG A 283 2.83 9.29 -1.91
CA ARG A 283 3.54 8.59 -0.83
C ARG A 283 2.65 8.46 0.38
N LEU A 284 2.63 7.28 1.02
CA LEU A 284 1.83 7.02 2.22
C LEU A 284 0.38 7.50 2.04
N THR A 285 -0.28 7.88 3.13
CA THR A 285 -1.68 8.28 3.08
C THR A 285 -1.98 9.51 3.92
N ARG A 286 -3.08 10.18 3.59
CA ARG A 286 -3.83 11.13 4.43
C ARG A 286 -5.30 10.70 4.54
N ALA A 287 -5.62 9.53 3.99
CA ALA A 287 -6.98 9.03 4.04
C ALA A 287 -7.40 8.71 5.47
N ASP A 288 -8.67 8.85 5.75
CA ASP A 288 -9.26 8.46 7.03
C ASP A 288 -9.38 6.93 7.08
N PHE A 289 -8.63 6.31 7.99
CA PHE A 289 -8.68 4.86 8.18
C PHE A 289 -10.06 4.36 8.60
N ALA A 290 -10.82 5.13 9.38
CA ALA A 290 -12.17 4.73 9.78
C ALA A 290 -13.11 4.66 8.56
N GLU A 291 -13.01 5.60 7.62
CA GLU A 291 -13.75 5.56 6.36
C GLU A 291 -13.34 4.33 5.52
N LEU A 292 -12.06 4.05 5.40
CA LEU A 292 -11.55 2.91 4.63
C LEU A 292 -11.95 1.56 5.24
N ILE A 293 -11.96 1.43 6.56
CA ILE A 293 -12.49 0.28 7.28
C ILE A 293 -13.99 0.09 6.93
N GLY A 294 -14.76 1.17 6.92
CA GLY A 294 -16.18 1.13 6.52
C GLY A 294 -16.39 0.69 5.07
N LEU A 295 -15.54 1.13 4.13
CA LEU A 295 -15.57 0.68 2.73
C LEU A 295 -15.23 -0.81 2.59
N ALA A 296 -14.21 -1.28 3.29
CA ALA A 296 -13.83 -2.68 3.29
C ALA A 296 -14.91 -3.57 3.92
N HIS A 297 -15.44 -3.17 5.07
CA HIS A 297 -16.49 -3.91 5.78
C HIS A 297 -17.80 -4.01 4.99
N SER A 298 -18.17 -2.96 4.28
CA SER A 298 -19.37 -2.96 3.41
C SER A 298 -19.24 -3.76 2.12
N GLY A 299 -18.07 -4.36 1.85
CA GLY A 299 -17.78 -5.09 0.62
C GLY A 299 -17.57 -4.21 -0.62
N LYS A 300 -17.58 -2.87 -0.46
CA LYS A 300 -17.33 -1.94 -1.57
C LYS A 300 -15.88 -2.00 -2.07
N THR A 301 -14.96 -2.38 -1.19
CA THR A 301 -13.55 -2.65 -1.50
C THR A 301 -13.18 -4.01 -0.92
N PRO A 302 -13.38 -5.12 -1.66
CA PRO A 302 -13.26 -6.49 -1.15
C PRO A 302 -11.79 -6.88 -0.95
N LEU A 303 -11.17 -6.40 0.14
CA LEU A 303 -9.75 -6.62 0.48
C LEU A 303 -9.41 -8.08 0.76
N GLU A 304 -10.37 -8.90 1.16
CA GLU A 304 -10.21 -10.34 1.35
C GLU A 304 -9.71 -11.04 0.09
N LYS A 305 -10.05 -10.52 -1.10
CA LYS A 305 -9.60 -11.05 -2.40
C LYS A 305 -8.12 -10.78 -2.68
N LEU A 306 -7.52 -9.80 -2.00
CA LEU A 306 -6.09 -9.53 -2.11
C LEU A 306 -5.26 -10.51 -1.28
N VAL A 307 -5.79 -10.99 -0.16
CA VAL A 307 -5.07 -11.88 0.78
C VAL A 307 -5.10 -13.32 0.26
N THR A 308 -4.07 -13.70 -0.47
CA THR A 308 -4.01 -15.00 -1.17
C THR A 308 -3.20 -16.04 -0.41
N HIS A 309 -2.19 -15.64 0.35
CA HIS A 309 -1.28 -16.56 1.05
C HIS A 309 -1.16 -16.19 2.52
N ARG A 310 -1.12 -17.20 3.38
CA ARG A 310 -1.04 -17.07 4.85
C ARG A 310 0.07 -17.94 5.39
N TYR A 311 0.83 -17.40 6.32
CA TYR A 311 1.98 -18.06 6.94
C TYR A 311 1.96 -17.88 8.45
N PRO A 312 2.23 -18.89 9.25
CA PRO A 312 2.53 -18.70 10.66
C PRO A 312 3.82 -17.86 10.83
N LEU A 313 4.02 -17.26 12.00
CA LEU A 313 5.23 -16.43 12.25
C LEU A 313 6.53 -17.19 11.95
N ALA A 314 6.58 -18.48 12.26
CA ALA A 314 7.77 -19.30 12.02
C ALA A 314 8.17 -19.40 10.53
N GLU A 315 7.21 -19.22 9.61
CA GLU A 315 7.40 -19.32 8.18
C GLU A 315 7.57 -17.96 7.48
N ALA A 316 7.80 -16.88 8.23
CA ALA A 316 8.04 -15.56 7.64
C ALA A 316 9.15 -15.55 6.55
N PRO A 317 10.27 -16.31 6.67
CA PRO A 317 11.25 -16.37 5.58
C PRO A 317 10.68 -16.91 4.26
N ALA A 318 9.78 -17.89 4.30
CA ALA A 318 9.09 -18.39 3.11
C ALA A 318 8.18 -17.32 2.51
N ALA A 319 7.40 -16.60 3.37
CA ALA A 319 6.56 -15.49 2.94
C ALA A 319 7.36 -14.39 2.22
N PHE A 320 8.55 -14.05 2.70
CA PHE A 320 9.45 -13.08 2.05
C PHE A 320 10.00 -13.59 0.71
N ALA A 321 10.46 -14.84 0.69
CA ALA A 321 10.99 -15.47 -0.54
C ALA A 321 9.92 -15.49 -1.64
N GLU A 322 8.69 -15.89 -1.30
CA GLU A 322 7.58 -15.91 -2.25
C GLU A 322 7.14 -14.49 -2.66
N ALA A 323 7.12 -13.53 -1.74
CA ALA A 323 6.84 -12.14 -2.09
C ALA A 323 7.85 -11.56 -3.11
N CYS A 324 9.13 -11.98 -3.03
CA CYS A 324 10.15 -11.65 -4.03
C CYS A 324 9.93 -12.39 -5.35
N GLY A 325 9.65 -13.69 -5.28
CA GLY A 325 9.51 -14.57 -6.45
C GLY A 325 8.20 -14.38 -7.22
N LYS A 326 7.19 -13.82 -6.59
CA LYS A 326 5.84 -13.60 -7.15
C LYS A 326 5.26 -14.85 -7.82
N PRO A 327 5.18 -16.01 -7.11
CA PRO A 327 4.68 -17.25 -7.69
C PRO A 327 3.24 -17.07 -8.18
N GLU A 328 2.79 -18.02 -9.00
CA GLU A 328 1.43 -18.01 -9.53
C GLU A 328 0.39 -17.96 -8.40
N GLY A 329 -0.60 -17.08 -8.54
CA GLY A 329 -1.66 -16.88 -7.56
C GLY A 329 -1.31 -15.93 -6.43
N LEU A 330 -0.04 -15.57 -6.21
CA LEU A 330 0.32 -14.66 -5.14
C LEU A 330 -0.01 -13.21 -5.50
N VAL A 331 -0.89 -12.61 -4.69
CA VAL A 331 -1.15 -11.16 -4.69
C VAL A 331 -0.62 -10.55 -3.41
N LYS A 332 -1.07 -11.03 -2.24
CA LYS A 332 -0.61 -10.56 -0.94
C LYS A 332 -0.38 -11.72 0.02
N ALA A 333 0.80 -11.73 0.62
CA ALA A 333 1.16 -12.63 1.71
C ALA A 333 0.86 -11.96 3.06
N MET A 334 0.26 -12.72 3.99
CA MET A 334 0.04 -12.33 5.37
C MET A 334 0.76 -13.30 6.30
N VAL A 335 1.45 -12.75 7.30
CA VAL A 335 1.99 -13.51 8.43
C VAL A 335 1.01 -13.41 9.59
N LEU A 336 0.73 -14.53 10.25
CA LEU A 336 -0.21 -14.66 11.36
C LEU A 336 0.57 -15.00 12.63
N PRO A 337 1.02 -14.00 13.43
CA PRO A 337 1.96 -14.21 14.52
C PRO A 337 1.46 -15.05 15.69
N GLN A 338 0.15 -15.26 15.78
CA GLN A 338 -0.47 -16.04 16.85
C GLN A 338 -0.78 -17.50 16.44
N GLN A 339 -0.30 -17.93 15.27
CA GLN A 339 -0.43 -19.31 14.77
C GLN A 339 0.87 -20.09 14.84
#